data_8861fde532f9d8c127ac40c161256dab
#
_entry.id   8861fde532f9d8c127ac40c161256dab
#
_cell.length_a   1.000
_cell.length_b   1.000
_cell.length_c   1.000
_cell.angle_alpha   90.00
_cell.angle_beta   90.00
_cell.angle_gamma   90.00
#
_symmetry.space_group_name_H-M   'P 1'
#
loop_
_entity.id
_entity.type
_entity.pdbx_description
1 polymer ?
#
loop_
_entity_poly.entity_id
_entity_poly.type
_entity_poly.pdbx_seq_one_letter_code
_entity_poly.pdbx_strand_id
1 'polypeptide(L)'
;CFKYIKNILILFLLFNSACTNTRMIVEGTKKVINKTSKEEKESTQKENLSKGHYKVGNPYKINGVKYIPKLVSEYDEIGIASWYGPKFNLKKTANGEIFDQEKISAAHKTLPLPSIVKVTNLENNNTIFLRVNDRGPFVNDRIIDFSKKAAIKFGFYEKGIAQVRVQLIDSGPH
;
A
#
# COMPACT_ATOMS: atom_id res chain seq x y z
N CYS A 1 13.47 6.94 -80.19
CA CYS A 1 13.42 8.00 -79.12
C CYS A 1 12.11 8.09 -78.34
N PHE A 2 10.99 7.60 -78.88
CA PHE A 2 9.67 7.75 -78.22
C PHE A 2 9.38 6.69 -77.12
N LYS A 3 10.12 5.60 -77.05
CA LYS A 3 9.89 4.51 -76.08
C LYS A 3 10.42 4.80 -74.64
N TYR A 4 11.38 5.69 -74.52
CA TYR A 4 12.00 5.99 -73.24
C TYR A 4 11.20 7.04 -72.40
N ILE A 5 10.46 7.91 -73.08
CA ILE A 5 9.67 8.96 -72.39
C ILE A 5 8.47 8.38 -71.66
N LYS A 6 7.87 7.27 -72.14
CA LYS A 6 6.73 6.63 -71.49
C LYS A 6 7.10 5.95 -70.15
N ASN A 7 8.32 5.43 -70.05
CA ASN A 7 8.75 4.71 -68.84
C ASN A 7 9.17 5.69 -67.71
N ILE A 8 9.62 6.90 -68.04
CA ILE A 8 9.97 7.92 -67.03
C ILE A 8 8.71 8.52 -66.43
N LEU A 9 7.61 8.65 -67.21
CA LEU A 9 6.38 9.23 -66.67
C LEU A 9 5.64 8.27 -65.72
N ILE A 10 5.78 6.94 -65.94
CA ILE A 10 5.19 5.94 -65.04
C ILE A 10 5.96 5.83 -63.73
N LEU A 11 7.29 6.06 -63.77
CA LEU A 11 8.12 6.02 -62.55
C LEU A 11 7.84 7.22 -61.62
N PHE A 12 7.44 8.39 -62.18
CA PHE A 12 7.14 9.60 -61.39
C PHE A 12 5.77 9.55 -60.70
N LEU A 13 4.81 8.75 -61.21
CA LEU A 13 3.49 8.59 -60.62
C LEU A 13 3.45 7.59 -59.43
N LEU A 14 4.49 6.75 -59.27
CA LEU A 14 4.58 5.80 -58.15
C LEU A 14 5.22 6.41 -56.90
N PHE A 15 5.86 7.56 -57.00
CA PHE A 15 6.51 8.19 -55.83
C PHE A 15 5.61 9.14 -55.01
N ASN A 16 4.41 9.49 -55.52
CA ASN A 16 3.52 10.41 -54.80
C ASN A 16 2.49 9.72 -53.86
N SER A 17 2.45 8.36 -53.82
CA SER A 17 1.53 7.66 -52.93
C SER A 17 2.14 7.27 -51.56
N ALA A 18 3.42 7.54 -51.33
CA ALA A 18 4.10 7.07 -50.11
C ALA A 18 4.09 8.06 -48.95
N CYS A 19 3.61 9.29 -49.14
CA CYS A 19 3.68 10.32 -48.09
C CYS A 19 2.48 10.40 -47.11
N THR A 20 1.38 9.74 -47.41
CA THR A 20 0.19 9.82 -46.55
C THR A 20 0.14 8.71 -45.45
N ASN A 21 0.81 7.57 -45.66
CA ASN A 21 0.80 6.48 -44.69
C ASN A 21 1.78 6.65 -43.52
N THR A 22 2.87 7.43 -43.70
CA THR A 22 3.88 7.65 -42.69
C THR A 22 3.38 8.54 -41.54
N ARG A 23 2.48 9.50 -41.80
CA ARG A 23 1.88 10.33 -40.76
C ARG A 23 0.94 9.56 -39.84
N MET A 24 0.12 8.67 -40.38
CA MET A 24 -0.80 7.84 -39.58
C MET A 24 -0.05 6.85 -38.68
N ILE A 25 1.05 6.27 -39.15
CA ILE A 25 1.87 5.34 -38.35
C ILE A 25 2.56 6.07 -37.20
N VAL A 26 3.07 7.29 -37.42
CA VAL A 26 3.74 8.09 -36.38
C VAL A 26 2.75 8.59 -35.32
N GLU A 27 1.52 8.96 -35.70
CA GLU A 27 0.49 9.36 -34.74
C GLU A 27 -0.04 8.17 -33.93
N GLY A 28 -0.21 7.01 -34.57
CA GLY A 28 -0.59 5.77 -33.89
C GLY A 28 0.44 5.32 -32.87
N THR A 29 1.72 5.34 -33.22
CA THR A 29 2.81 4.97 -32.29
C THR A 29 2.97 5.98 -31.14
N LYS A 30 2.84 7.28 -31.38
CA LYS A 30 2.83 8.29 -30.32
C LYS A 30 1.67 8.11 -29.34
N LYS A 31 0.48 7.76 -29.82
CA LYS A 31 -0.70 7.52 -28.98
C LYS A 31 -0.55 6.26 -28.13
N VAL A 32 0.04 5.20 -28.67
CA VAL A 32 0.33 3.95 -27.96
C VAL A 32 1.42 4.17 -26.90
N ILE A 33 2.53 4.82 -27.25
CA ILE A 33 3.63 5.12 -26.32
C ILE A 33 3.14 6.01 -25.18
N ASN A 34 2.33 7.03 -25.46
CA ASN A 34 1.79 7.90 -24.41
C ASN A 34 0.79 7.17 -23.50
N LYS A 35 0.02 6.21 -24.02
CA LYS A 35 -0.89 5.41 -23.23
C LYS A 35 -0.12 4.46 -22.31
N THR A 36 0.87 3.75 -22.84
CA THR A 36 1.73 2.82 -22.07
C THR A 36 2.51 3.55 -20.98
N SER A 37 3.10 4.71 -21.28
CA SER A 37 3.83 5.51 -20.29
C SER A 37 2.92 6.11 -19.21
N LYS A 38 1.64 6.35 -19.51
CA LYS A 38 0.66 6.81 -18.53
C LYS A 38 0.21 5.65 -17.61
N GLU A 39 -0.03 4.48 -18.19
CA GLU A 39 -0.39 3.26 -17.44
C GLU A 39 0.77 2.78 -16.55
N GLU A 40 2.02 2.83 -17.01
CA GLU A 40 3.20 2.54 -16.20
C GLU A 40 3.39 3.55 -15.05
N LYS A 41 3.19 4.84 -15.29
CA LYS A 41 3.24 5.86 -14.23
C LYS A 41 2.11 5.69 -13.22
N GLU A 42 0.93 5.33 -13.66
CA GLU A 42 -0.23 5.10 -12.80
C GLU A 42 -0.08 3.82 -11.98
N SER A 43 0.47 2.74 -12.56
CA SER A 43 0.82 1.51 -11.85
C SER A 43 1.93 1.72 -10.83
N THR A 44 2.99 2.45 -11.18
CA THR A 44 4.11 2.79 -10.28
C THR A 44 3.65 3.73 -9.15
N GLN A 45 2.77 4.70 -9.43
CA GLN A 45 2.16 5.51 -8.38
C GLN A 45 1.26 4.70 -7.45
N LYS A 46 0.49 3.76 -7.99
CA LYS A 46 -0.38 2.89 -7.20
C LYS A 46 0.42 1.91 -6.34
N GLU A 47 1.53 1.39 -6.84
CA GLU A 47 2.47 0.57 -6.10
C GLU A 47 3.19 1.36 -4.99
N ASN A 48 3.62 2.59 -5.26
CA ASN A 48 4.22 3.47 -4.25
C ASN A 48 3.21 3.91 -3.18
N LEU A 49 1.94 4.10 -3.53
CA LEU A 49 0.87 4.35 -2.57
C LEU A 49 0.55 3.12 -1.72
N SER A 50 0.85 1.91 -2.20
CA SER A 50 0.61 0.66 -1.46
C SER A 50 1.71 0.32 -0.46
N LYS A 51 2.91 0.85 -0.64
CA LYS A 51 4.08 0.54 0.23
C LYS A 51 4.13 1.38 1.51
N GLY A 52 3.41 2.51 1.57
CA GLY A 52 3.50 3.43 2.69
C GLY A 52 4.90 4.04 2.84
N HIS A 53 5.09 4.84 3.85
CA HIS A 53 6.40 5.43 4.16
C HIS A 53 6.74 5.23 5.63
N TYR A 54 8.04 5.13 5.91
CA TYR A 54 8.54 5.07 7.29
C TYR A 54 8.33 6.40 8.00
N LYS A 55 7.82 6.37 9.21
CA LYS A 55 7.73 7.53 10.09
C LYS A 55 7.64 7.14 11.57
N VAL A 56 8.26 7.90 12.43
CA VAL A 56 7.98 7.86 13.85
C VAL A 56 6.67 8.61 14.14
N GLY A 57 6.48 9.73 13.49
CA GLY A 57 5.32 10.60 13.64
C GLY A 57 5.47 11.64 14.76
N ASN A 58 4.76 12.75 14.60
CA ASN A 58 4.71 13.81 15.60
C ASN A 58 3.75 13.43 16.75
N PRO A 59 3.88 14.02 17.94
CA PRO A 59 2.87 13.93 18.99
C PRO A 59 1.50 14.35 18.46
N TYR A 60 0.46 13.64 18.85
CA TYR A 60 -0.90 13.90 18.42
C TYR A 60 -1.89 13.74 19.58
N LYS A 61 -3.11 14.25 19.43
CA LYS A 61 -4.14 14.25 20.49
C LYS A 61 -5.45 13.70 19.94
N ILE A 62 -6.05 12.73 20.61
CA ILE A 62 -7.35 12.16 20.29
C ILE A 62 -8.18 12.16 21.57
N ASN A 63 -9.39 12.70 21.52
CA ASN A 63 -10.32 12.77 22.66
C ASN A 63 -9.65 13.30 23.95
N GLY A 64 -8.80 14.34 23.83
CA GLY A 64 -8.10 14.93 24.95
C GLY A 64 -6.83 14.19 25.39
N VAL A 65 -6.62 12.94 25.04
CA VAL A 65 -5.44 12.13 25.37
C VAL A 65 -4.30 12.42 24.40
N LYS A 66 -3.10 12.71 24.94
CA LYS A 66 -1.88 12.97 24.16
C LYS A 66 -1.12 11.66 23.96
N TYR A 67 -0.77 11.36 22.71
CA TYR A 67 0.07 10.24 22.30
C TYR A 67 1.37 10.77 21.74
N ILE A 68 2.50 10.18 22.16
CA ILE A 68 3.84 10.61 21.76
C ILE A 68 4.55 9.43 21.09
N PRO A 69 4.47 9.31 19.75
CA PRO A 69 5.28 8.35 19.02
C PRO A 69 6.76 8.63 19.24
N LYS A 70 7.55 7.60 19.42
CA LYS A 70 9.01 7.71 19.58
C LYS A 70 9.70 6.51 18.98
N LEU A 71 10.94 6.72 18.54
CA LEU A 71 11.82 5.63 18.20
C LEU A 71 12.13 4.83 19.46
N VAL A 72 11.94 3.52 19.39
CA VAL A 72 12.23 2.59 20.47
C VAL A 72 13.01 1.41 19.91
N SER A 73 14.03 0.96 20.63
CA SER A 73 14.77 -0.26 20.33
C SER A 73 14.07 -1.52 20.86
N GLU A 74 13.27 -1.33 21.91
CA GLU A 74 12.55 -2.42 22.57
C GLU A 74 11.13 -1.96 22.92
N TYR A 75 10.19 -2.87 22.77
CA TYR A 75 8.81 -2.72 23.24
C TYR A 75 8.31 -4.11 23.61
N ASP A 76 7.79 -4.27 24.81
CA ASP A 76 7.25 -5.51 25.35
C ASP A 76 6.18 -5.16 26.37
N GLU A 77 4.90 -5.27 25.98
CA GLU A 77 3.76 -4.93 26.83
C GLU A 77 2.68 -5.98 26.77
N ILE A 78 1.98 -6.14 27.91
CA ILE A 78 0.77 -6.97 28.04
C ILE A 78 -0.44 -6.04 28.09
N GLY A 79 -1.48 -6.38 27.35
CA GLY A 79 -2.73 -5.63 27.33
C GLY A 79 -3.79 -6.29 26.46
N ILE A 80 -4.83 -5.54 26.15
CA ILE A 80 -5.97 -6.03 25.38
C ILE A 80 -5.76 -5.72 23.88
N ALA A 81 -5.87 -6.75 23.04
CA ALA A 81 -6.04 -6.63 21.62
C ALA A 81 -7.52 -6.59 21.25
N SER A 82 -7.84 -5.88 20.19
CA SER A 82 -9.14 -5.90 19.50
C SER A 82 -8.91 -5.91 18.00
N TRP A 83 -9.95 -5.72 17.20
CA TRP A 83 -9.81 -5.62 15.74
C TRP A 83 -10.67 -4.49 15.18
N TYR A 84 -10.24 -3.95 14.02
CA TYR A 84 -10.95 -2.87 13.34
C TYR A 84 -12.30 -3.30 12.81
N GLY A 85 -13.29 -2.47 12.99
CA GLY A 85 -14.58 -2.62 12.32
C GLY A 85 -14.50 -2.34 10.80
N PRO A 86 -15.53 -2.74 10.03
CA PRO A 86 -15.56 -2.64 8.57
C PRO A 86 -15.49 -1.19 8.05
N LYS A 87 -15.80 -0.20 8.88
CA LYS A 87 -15.80 1.23 8.52
C LYS A 87 -14.42 1.77 8.09
N PHE A 88 -13.34 1.07 8.38
CA PHE A 88 -11.98 1.50 8.08
C PHE A 88 -11.43 0.89 6.78
N ASN A 89 -12.11 -0.10 6.22
CA ASN A 89 -11.66 -0.77 5.01
C ASN A 89 -11.47 0.21 3.83
N LEU A 90 -10.38 0.05 3.08
CA LEU A 90 -9.96 0.86 1.93
C LEU A 90 -9.63 2.33 2.26
N LYS A 91 -9.52 2.71 3.53
CA LYS A 91 -9.04 4.04 3.94
C LYS A 91 -7.51 4.06 4.04
N LYS A 92 -6.94 5.26 3.93
CA LYS A 92 -5.50 5.45 4.17
C LYS A 92 -5.16 5.27 5.64
N THR A 93 -4.15 4.48 5.90
CA THR A 93 -3.53 4.31 7.20
C THR A 93 -2.61 5.50 7.54
N ALA A 94 -2.15 5.58 8.78
CA ALA A 94 -1.29 6.66 9.24
C ALA A 94 0.06 6.73 8.52
N ASN A 95 0.59 5.61 7.96
CA ASN A 95 1.81 5.63 7.14
C ASN A 95 1.56 5.78 5.64
N GLY A 96 0.28 5.96 5.22
CA GLY A 96 -0.10 6.20 3.83
C GLY A 96 -0.48 4.96 3.02
N GLU A 97 -0.36 3.76 3.58
CA GLU A 97 -0.88 2.54 2.95
C GLU A 97 -2.41 2.58 2.87
N ILE A 98 -2.99 1.73 2.03
CA ILE A 98 -4.45 1.49 2.05
C ILE A 98 -4.73 0.32 2.98
N PHE A 99 -5.56 0.56 3.99
CA PHE A 99 -6.01 -0.49 4.90
C PHE A 99 -6.88 -1.50 4.14
N ASP A 100 -6.49 -2.75 4.20
CA ASP A 100 -7.25 -3.87 3.65
C ASP A 100 -7.51 -4.87 4.78
N GLN A 101 -8.78 -5.01 5.16
CA GLN A 101 -9.18 -5.89 6.25
C GLN A 101 -8.87 -7.38 5.99
N GLU A 102 -8.67 -7.76 4.70
CA GLU A 102 -8.33 -9.13 4.31
C GLU A 102 -6.80 -9.38 4.25
N LYS A 103 -5.99 -8.37 4.58
CA LYS A 103 -4.54 -8.50 4.80
C LYS A 103 -4.20 -8.56 6.28
N ILE A 104 -3.05 -9.14 6.61
CA ILE A 104 -2.56 -9.22 8.00
C ILE A 104 -1.84 -7.92 8.34
N SER A 105 -2.45 -7.09 9.17
CA SER A 105 -1.91 -5.82 9.65
C SER A 105 -2.48 -5.45 11.01
N ALA A 106 -1.91 -4.40 11.62
CA ALA A 106 -2.35 -3.89 12.91
C ALA A 106 -2.15 -2.38 13.05
N ALA A 107 -2.81 -1.78 14.05
CA ALA A 107 -2.54 -0.43 14.53
C ALA A 107 -1.96 -0.43 15.93
N HIS A 108 -1.05 0.51 16.19
CA HIS A 108 -0.48 0.77 17.49
C HIS A 108 -0.36 2.28 17.76
N LYS A 109 -0.51 2.67 19.04
CA LYS A 109 -0.57 4.08 19.44
C LYS A 109 0.72 4.84 19.14
N THR A 110 1.88 4.27 19.41
CA THR A 110 3.14 5.04 19.50
C THR A 110 4.35 4.42 18.81
N LEU A 111 4.30 3.13 18.39
CA LEU A 111 5.41 2.51 17.68
C LEU A 111 5.72 3.23 16.36
N PRO A 112 6.97 3.24 15.88
CA PRO A 112 7.28 3.65 14.50
C PRO A 112 6.42 2.92 13.47
N LEU A 113 6.15 3.55 12.34
CA LEU A 113 5.38 2.94 11.26
C LEU A 113 6.22 2.90 9.98
N PRO A 114 6.34 1.74 9.32
CA PRO A 114 5.87 0.44 9.79
C PRO A 114 6.77 -0.15 10.87
N SER A 115 6.20 -1.05 11.67
CA SER A 115 6.94 -1.93 12.59
C SER A 115 6.44 -3.36 12.44
N ILE A 116 7.29 -4.32 12.73
CA ILE A 116 6.92 -5.73 12.87
C ILE A 116 6.85 -6.07 14.35
N VAL A 117 5.72 -6.56 14.77
CA VAL A 117 5.52 -7.02 16.15
C VAL A 117 5.19 -8.51 16.19
N LYS A 118 5.69 -9.19 17.21
CA LYS A 118 5.26 -10.52 17.61
C LYS A 118 4.17 -10.36 18.65
N VAL A 119 3.01 -10.94 18.42
CA VAL A 119 1.90 -10.93 19.38
C VAL A 119 1.61 -12.36 19.83
N THR A 120 1.55 -12.56 21.15
CA THR A 120 1.24 -13.83 21.79
C THR A 120 -0.08 -13.70 22.52
N ASN A 121 -1.02 -14.60 22.25
CA ASN A 121 -2.26 -14.73 23.00
C ASN A 121 -1.98 -15.43 24.33
N LEU A 122 -2.29 -14.79 25.46
CA LEU A 122 -1.99 -15.32 26.77
C LEU A 122 -2.98 -16.41 27.24
N GLU A 123 -4.08 -16.62 26.52
CA GLU A 123 -5.07 -17.64 26.85
C GLU A 123 -4.69 -19.00 26.25
N ASN A 124 -4.04 -19.02 25.08
CA ASN A 124 -3.75 -20.25 24.34
C ASN A 124 -2.33 -20.38 23.79
N ASN A 125 -1.46 -19.39 24.08
CA ASN A 125 -0.07 -19.28 23.61
C ASN A 125 0.11 -19.21 22.09
N ASN A 126 -0.96 -19.00 21.31
CA ASN A 126 -0.84 -18.75 19.88
C ASN A 126 -0.04 -17.47 19.62
N THR A 127 0.78 -17.51 18.56
CA THR A 127 1.64 -16.40 18.19
C THR A 127 1.42 -16.01 16.73
N ILE A 128 1.43 -14.70 16.48
CA ILE A 128 1.36 -14.12 15.12
C ILE A 128 2.35 -12.95 14.98
N PHE A 129 2.93 -12.79 13.79
CA PHE A 129 3.67 -11.58 13.43
C PHE A 129 2.76 -10.65 12.65
N LEU A 130 2.75 -9.37 13.03
CA LEU A 130 1.89 -8.35 12.44
C LEU A 130 2.72 -7.16 11.97
N ARG A 131 2.37 -6.63 10.81
CA ARG A 131 2.83 -5.33 10.34
C ARG A 131 1.94 -4.24 10.92
N VAL A 132 2.51 -3.42 11.78
CA VAL A 132 1.87 -2.22 12.32
C VAL A 132 2.07 -1.08 11.33
N ASN A 133 1.02 -0.63 10.69
CA ASN A 133 1.05 0.41 9.66
C ASN A 133 0.08 1.57 9.94
N ASP A 134 -0.66 1.51 11.06
CA ASP A 134 -1.65 2.52 11.41
C ASP A 134 -1.59 2.93 12.89
N ARG A 135 -2.32 4.01 13.23
CA ARG A 135 -2.48 4.56 14.58
C ARG A 135 -3.80 4.12 15.21
N GLY A 136 -3.74 3.76 16.46
CA GLY A 136 -4.82 3.26 17.31
C GLY A 136 -4.30 2.13 18.19
N PRO A 137 -5.16 1.52 19.01
CA PRO A 137 -6.55 1.90 19.35
C PRO A 137 -6.65 3.17 20.20
N PHE A 138 -7.77 3.89 20.05
CA PHE A 138 -8.08 5.08 20.87
C PHE A 138 -9.18 4.81 21.89
N VAL A 139 -9.33 3.56 22.27
CA VAL A 139 -10.20 3.08 23.36
C VAL A 139 -9.30 2.68 24.53
N ASN A 140 -9.75 2.99 25.74
CA ASN A 140 -9.01 2.66 26.96
C ASN A 140 -8.71 1.15 27.04
N ASP A 141 -7.61 0.81 27.69
CA ASP A 141 -7.14 -0.54 28.00
C ASP A 141 -6.75 -1.41 26.80
N ARG A 142 -6.99 -0.95 25.57
CA ARG A 142 -6.51 -1.64 24.37
C ARG A 142 -5.13 -1.11 23.98
N ILE A 143 -4.22 -2.01 23.60
CA ILE A 143 -2.85 -1.66 23.18
C ILE A 143 -2.62 -1.85 21.68
N ILE A 144 -3.37 -2.74 21.03
CA ILE A 144 -3.24 -3.07 19.61
C ILE A 144 -4.59 -3.41 19.00
N ASP A 145 -4.85 -2.96 17.77
CA ASP A 145 -6.00 -3.37 16.98
C ASP A 145 -5.53 -4.13 15.72
N PHE A 146 -6.11 -5.30 15.49
CA PHE A 146 -5.81 -6.18 14.37
C PHE A 146 -6.70 -5.88 13.15
N SER A 147 -6.24 -6.23 11.95
CA SER A 147 -7.15 -6.40 10.83
C SER A 147 -8.09 -7.59 11.07
N LYS A 148 -9.23 -7.62 10.38
CA LYS A 148 -10.18 -8.74 10.44
C LYS A 148 -9.51 -10.09 10.16
N LYS A 149 -8.72 -10.15 9.08
CA LYS A 149 -7.97 -11.36 8.70
C LYS A 149 -7.01 -11.83 9.79
N ALA A 150 -6.30 -10.89 10.41
CA ALA A 150 -5.40 -11.18 11.51
C ALA A 150 -6.15 -11.72 12.73
N ALA A 151 -7.29 -11.12 13.11
CA ALA A 151 -8.11 -11.55 14.22
C ALA A 151 -8.68 -12.96 14.01
N ILE A 152 -9.15 -13.28 12.80
CA ILE A 152 -9.60 -14.62 12.43
C ILE A 152 -8.45 -15.63 12.57
N LYS A 153 -7.28 -15.32 11.95
CA LYS A 153 -6.11 -16.21 12.00
C LYS A 153 -5.60 -16.44 13.42
N PHE A 154 -5.70 -15.43 14.28
CA PHE A 154 -5.27 -15.49 15.67
C PHE A 154 -6.31 -16.13 16.60
N GLY A 155 -7.56 -16.30 16.14
CA GLY A 155 -8.60 -17.05 16.82
C GLY A 155 -9.43 -16.28 17.85
N PHE A 156 -9.48 -14.92 17.75
CA PHE A 156 -10.32 -14.13 18.67
C PHE A 156 -11.37 -13.25 17.97
N TYR A 157 -11.56 -13.43 16.66
CA TYR A 157 -12.50 -12.62 15.88
C TYR A 157 -13.90 -12.59 16.46
N GLU A 158 -14.47 -13.74 16.80
CA GLU A 158 -15.82 -13.86 17.37
C GLU A 158 -15.90 -13.31 18.81
N LYS A 159 -14.86 -13.50 19.61
CA LYS A 159 -14.76 -12.94 20.97
C LYS A 159 -14.58 -11.43 20.97
N GLY A 160 -14.02 -10.87 19.88
CA GLY A 160 -13.80 -9.44 19.68
C GLY A 160 -12.57 -8.87 20.37
N ILE A 161 -12.10 -9.49 21.45
CA ILE A 161 -10.92 -9.08 22.23
C ILE A 161 -10.11 -10.29 22.67
N ALA A 162 -8.82 -10.07 22.95
CA ALA A 162 -7.92 -11.08 23.55
C ALA A 162 -6.89 -10.40 24.46
N GLN A 163 -6.47 -11.09 25.53
CA GLN A 163 -5.33 -10.67 26.32
C GLN A 163 -4.04 -11.13 25.63
N VAL A 164 -3.13 -10.18 25.36
CA VAL A 164 -1.96 -10.45 24.54
C VAL A 164 -0.71 -9.84 25.14
N ARG A 165 0.46 -10.41 24.78
CA ARG A 165 1.78 -9.80 24.90
C ARG A 165 2.22 -9.33 23.54
N VAL A 166 2.61 -8.06 23.40
CA VAL A 166 3.09 -7.44 22.18
C VAL A 166 4.57 -7.13 22.30
N GLN A 167 5.39 -7.67 21.42
CA GLN A 167 6.84 -7.47 21.41
C GLN A 167 7.29 -6.89 20.07
N LEU A 168 8.07 -5.81 20.09
CA LEU A 168 8.69 -5.26 18.89
C LEU A 168 9.78 -6.22 18.41
N ILE A 169 9.75 -6.53 17.12
CA ILE A 169 10.78 -7.34 16.45
C ILE A 169 11.66 -6.45 15.60
N ASP A 170 11.03 -5.52 14.84
CA ASP A 170 11.76 -4.62 13.97
C ASP A 170 10.95 -3.35 13.71
N SER A 171 11.62 -2.25 13.49
CA SER A 171 11.02 -0.96 13.13
C SER A 171 11.91 -0.25 12.10
N GLY A 172 11.42 -0.17 10.87
CA GLY A 172 12.19 0.44 9.79
C GLY A 172 11.45 0.49 8.47
N PRO A 173 12.08 1.01 7.43
CA PRO A 173 11.55 0.97 6.08
C PRO A 173 11.64 -0.47 5.54
N HIS A 174 10.52 -1.17 5.53
CA HIS A 174 10.38 -2.53 4.99
C HIS A 174 9.55 -2.51 3.72
#